data_4e604cffc67595aad12906460bf9a0f5
#
_entry.id   4e604cffc67595aad12906460bf9a0f5
#
_cell.length_a   1.000
_cell.length_b   1.000
_cell.length_c   1.000
_cell.angle_alpha   90.00
_cell.angle_beta   90.00
_cell.angle_gamma   90.00
#
_symmetry.space_group_name_H-M   'P 1'
#
loop_
_entity.id
_entity.type
_entity.pdbx_description
1 polymer ?
#
loop_
_entity_poly.entity_id
_entity_poly.type
_entity_poly.pdbx_seq_one_letter_code
_entity_poly.pdbx_strand_id
1 'polypeptide(L)'
;MAFCTSCGTQVQAGGKFCVNCGAPIASLASGLAPFEKPLASTTRSLPSAVVSAKRRTLKPDVRVALASTIFVVPQHWLVSFQNLMVSVSATPLDVVAGSAEEIQQWVSLSVRKHIRDVKYVCLIGLWSDVPPYRLPNPTFQLGGRDPDSHCLSDAPYGCFQSVSLARDAIPDVPVGRIPSLEVEVVATALFDSPEWQDARSSFFLGVTAQCWTDATHEIVKRFMGSSSVHVMASPDERFVNSGILTSPDWSLDELEEQFINTHVPKGSVILFNVHGGADDPGWVGEDHDRNYVPIFEPGTIQNFNDSIFVTEACYGGAMGYDTESVVEHFFSNGGKAFVGCSVVAYGSASSDIGCADILATSFLQSIGEGRTLGEALTVAKCEVLISDPISQKINDKTVLSFNLFGAPWHCLKQAAPASAASRLPVRTSSGSALDRIRNRMNNLEEDHSSSLSDIRLRYLKKLPTPQKQFLLNQQEARSQLSRFSQSAQIHATLNQWHVDIENLEMEFFSFEDFEGFLLSGHAHTAGAPRVIAMTLDATGKIIKTLTSKG
;
A
#
# COMPACT_ATOMS: atom_id res chain seq x y z
N MET A 1 -37.17 4.10 6.48
CA MET A 1 -37.32 3.30 5.25
C MET A 1 -35.96 2.68 5.00
N ALA A 2 -35.89 1.38 4.76
CA ALA A 2 -34.61 0.71 4.49
C ALA A 2 -34.45 0.48 2.98
N PHE A 3 -33.21 0.54 2.49
CA PHE A 3 -32.87 0.30 1.09
C PHE A 3 -31.88 -0.84 0.99
N CYS A 4 -31.96 -1.60 -0.09
CA CYS A 4 -31.01 -2.67 -0.38
C CYS A 4 -29.63 -2.06 -0.63
N THR A 5 -28.62 -2.52 0.12
CA THR A 5 -27.23 -2.03 -0.02
C THR A 5 -26.58 -2.42 -1.34
N SER A 6 -27.11 -3.46 -2.03
CA SER A 6 -26.57 -3.94 -3.30
C SER A 6 -27.14 -3.26 -4.53
N CYS A 7 -28.41 -2.82 -4.52
CA CYS A 7 -29.05 -2.25 -5.71
C CYS A 7 -29.87 -0.97 -5.45
N GLY A 8 -29.87 -0.44 -4.23
CA GLY A 8 -30.59 0.80 -3.88
C GLY A 8 -32.11 0.71 -3.86
N THR A 9 -32.70 -0.46 -4.12
CA THR A 9 -34.17 -0.64 -4.11
C THR A 9 -34.70 -0.58 -2.68
N GLN A 10 -35.81 0.11 -2.47
CA GLN A 10 -36.49 0.15 -1.17
C GLN A 10 -36.94 -1.24 -0.77
N VAL A 11 -36.63 -1.67 0.45
CA VAL A 11 -36.97 -3.00 0.95
C VAL A 11 -38.03 -2.92 2.04
N GLN A 12 -38.90 -3.92 2.08
CA GLN A 12 -39.92 -4.02 3.12
C GLN A 12 -39.29 -4.47 4.45
N ALA A 13 -39.77 -3.91 5.54
CA ALA A 13 -39.34 -4.30 6.87
C ALA A 13 -39.63 -5.80 7.11
N GLY A 14 -38.60 -6.57 7.49
CA GLY A 14 -38.70 -8.00 7.77
C GLY A 14 -38.42 -8.93 6.56
N GLY A 15 -38.18 -8.41 5.38
CA GLY A 15 -37.74 -9.20 4.22
C GLY A 15 -36.30 -9.75 4.43
N LYS A 16 -36.11 -11.04 4.11
CA LYS A 16 -34.79 -11.69 4.21
C LYS A 16 -33.92 -11.44 2.97
N PHE A 17 -34.53 -11.13 1.83
CA PHE A 17 -33.86 -10.92 0.55
C PHE A 17 -34.50 -9.73 -0.19
N CYS A 18 -33.69 -9.01 -0.94
CA CYS A 18 -34.16 -7.95 -1.82
C CYS A 18 -34.97 -8.53 -2.98
N VAL A 19 -36.17 -8.03 -3.18
CA VAL A 19 -37.08 -8.52 -4.24
C VAL A 19 -36.58 -8.17 -5.66
N ASN A 20 -35.68 -7.22 -5.78
CA ASN A 20 -35.17 -6.77 -7.08
C ASN A 20 -33.88 -7.48 -7.50
N CYS A 21 -32.93 -7.72 -6.58
CA CYS A 21 -31.63 -8.30 -6.92
C CYS A 21 -31.31 -9.60 -6.19
N GLY A 22 -32.20 -10.11 -5.34
CA GLY A 22 -31.98 -11.35 -4.59
C GLY A 22 -30.93 -11.27 -3.47
N ALA A 23 -30.29 -10.13 -3.26
CA ALA A 23 -29.29 -9.97 -2.23
C ALA A 23 -29.91 -10.12 -0.83
N PRO A 24 -29.23 -10.79 0.13
CA PRO A 24 -29.72 -10.91 1.49
C PRO A 24 -29.81 -9.52 2.14
N ILE A 25 -30.95 -9.23 2.75
CA ILE A 25 -31.16 -8.03 3.56
C ILE A 25 -30.68 -8.39 4.95
N ALA A 26 -29.52 -7.84 5.37
CA ALA A 26 -29.05 -7.98 6.73
C ALA A 26 -30.14 -7.44 7.66
N SER A 27 -30.71 -8.32 8.49
CA SER A 27 -31.63 -7.87 9.53
C SER A 27 -30.84 -6.96 10.47
N LEU A 28 -31.32 -5.77 10.73
CA LEU A 28 -30.78 -4.80 11.69
C LEU A 28 -30.92 -5.30 13.15
N ALA A 29 -30.88 -6.60 13.38
CA ALA A 29 -30.93 -7.18 14.70
C ALA A 29 -29.94 -8.34 14.78
N SER A 30 -28.91 -8.15 15.61
CA SER A 30 -27.99 -9.15 16.16
C SER A 30 -26.96 -9.76 15.20
N GLY A 31 -25.72 -9.28 15.32
CA GLY A 31 -24.54 -9.96 14.78
C GLY A 31 -23.36 -9.06 14.38
N LEU A 32 -23.26 -7.85 14.91
CA LEU A 32 -21.97 -7.19 15.01
C LEU A 32 -21.27 -7.84 16.20
N ALA A 33 -20.28 -8.68 15.92
CA ALA A 33 -19.27 -8.98 16.93
C ALA A 33 -18.72 -7.63 17.41
N PRO A 34 -18.65 -7.41 18.71
CA PRO A 34 -18.38 -6.09 19.23
C PRO A 34 -16.90 -5.75 19.08
N PHE A 35 -16.60 -4.85 18.14
CA PHE A 35 -15.57 -3.86 18.37
C PHE A 35 -16.22 -2.75 19.22
N GLU A 36 -16.80 -3.15 20.34
CA GLU A 36 -17.31 -2.26 21.37
C GLU A 36 -16.58 -2.53 22.68
N LYS A 37 -15.37 -1.96 22.76
CA LYS A 37 -15.06 -1.21 23.99
C LYS A 37 -15.17 0.26 23.62
N PRO A 38 -16.03 1.05 24.28
CA PRO A 38 -15.95 2.48 24.14
C PRO A 38 -14.54 2.85 24.59
N LEU A 39 -13.75 3.39 23.67
CA LEU A 39 -12.56 4.15 24.03
C LEU A 39 -13.03 5.13 25.12
N ALA A 40 -12.53 4.94 26.33
CA ALA A 40 -12.66 5.93 27.36
C ALA A 40 -12.17 7.23 26.73
N SER A 41 -13.09 8.15 26.46
CA SER A 41 -12.76 9.50 26.02
C SER A 41 -11.95 10.13 27.14
N THR A 42 -10.65 9.93 27.11
CA THR A 42 -9.74 10.86 27.76
C THR A 42 -9.91 12.13 26.97
N THR A 43 -10.87 12.95 27.40
CA THR A 43 -10.92 14.36 27.06
C THR A 43 -9.60 14.96 27.52
N ARG A 44 -8.57 14.83 26.70
CA ARG A 44 -7.41 15.71 26.78
C ARG A 44 -7.98 17.10 26.52
N SER A 45 -8.16 17.85 27.58
CA SER A 45 -8.44 19.29 27.52
C SER A 45 -7.33 19.89 26.65
N LEU A 46 -7.69 20.27 25.42
CA LEU A 46 -6.83 21.06 24.55
C LEU A 46 -6.37 22.31 25.34
N PRO A 47 -5.08 22.53 25.52
CA PRO A 47 -4.60 23.77 26.02
C PRO A 47 -5.03 24.86 25.03
N SER A 48 -5.74 25.89 25.49
CA SER A 48 -5.99 27.11 24.76
C SER A 48 -4.67 27.91 24.62
N ALA A 49 -3.69 27.32 24.01
CA ALA A 49 -2.50 28.00 23.55
C ALA A 49 -2.85 28.65 22.22
N VAL A 50 -3.09 29.95 22.24
CA VAL A 50 -2.91 30.79 21.05
C VAL A 50 -1.43 30.64 20.68
N VAL A 51 -1.14 29.64 19.88
CA VAL A 51 0.20 29.43 19.34
C VAL A 51 0.45 30.63 18.43
N SER A 52 1.35 31.51 18.88
CA SER A 52 1.97 32.52 18.03
C SER A 52 2.75 31.78 16.93
N ALA A 53 2.03 31.31 15.92
CA ALA A 53 2.63 30.64 14.79
C ALA A 53 3.61 31.60 14.13
N LYS A 54 4.91 31.30 14.17
CA LYS A 54 5.91 32.01 13.40
C LYS A 54 5.39 32.08 11.95
N ARG A 55 5.31 33.28 11.38
CA ARG A 55 4.86 33.49 10.01
C ARG A 55 5.75 32.65 9.09
N ARG A 56 5.22 31.53 8.60
CA ARG A 56 5.92 30.68 7.63
C ARG A 56 5.70 31.25 6.23
N THR A 57 6.75 31.42 5.46
CA THR A 57 6.66 31.82 4.06
C THR A 57 6.58 30.57 3.21
N LEU A 58 5.44 30.34 2.58
CA LEU A 58 5.26 29.18 1.68
C LEU A 58 6.07 29.31 0.40
N LYS A 59 6.67 28.22 -0.04
CA LYS A 59 7.22 28.11 -1.40
C LYS A 59 6.08 28.24 -2.43
N PRO A 60 6.34 28.81 -3.63
CA PRO A 60 5.30 29.03 -4.66
C PRO A 60 4.55 27.76 -5.08
N ASP A 61 5.28 26.65 -5.24
CA ASP A 61 4.75 25.33 -5.59
C ASP A 61 3.79 24.77 -4.53
N VAL A 62 4.13 24.89 -3.26
CA VAL A 62 3.24 24.51 -2.14
C VAL A 62 1.97 25.37 -2.16
N ARG A 63 2.10 26.69 -2.39
CA ARG A 63 0.93 27.57 -2.47
C ARG A 63 -0.02 27.17 -3.60
N VAL A 64 0.51 26.82 -4.77
CA VAL A 64 -0.26 26.34 -5.91
C VAL A 64 -0.93 25.00 -5.60
N ALA A 65 -0.22 24.08 -4.93
CA ALA A 65 -0.77 22.79 -4.51
C ALA A 65 -1.94 23.00 -3.55
N LEU A 66 -1.79 23.81 -2.51
CA LEU A 66 -2.86 24.11 -1.55
C LEU A 66 -4.11 24.68 -2.24
N ALA A 67 -3.95 25.60 -3.19
CA ALA A 67 -5.05 26.22 -3.94
C ALA A 67 -5.80 25.25 -4.87
N SER A 68 -5.27 24.06 -5.12
CA SER A 68 -5.87 22.99 -5.90
C SER A 68 -6.19 21.73 -5.09
N THR A 69 -6.18 21.83 -3.77
CA THR A 69 -6.41 20.73 -2.83
C THR A 69 -7.77 20.90 -2.12
N ILE A 70 -8.52 19.80 -2.06
CA ILE A 70 -9.65 19.64 -1.14
C ILE A 70 -9.11 19.04 0.16
N PHE A 71 -9.27 19.77 1.26
CA PHE A 71 -8.93 19.27 2.58
C PHE A 71 -10.14 18.64 3.26
N VAL A 72 -9.91 17.53 3.92
CA VAL A 72 -10.91 16.81 4.71
C VAL A 72 -10.45 16.85 6.15
N VAL A 73 -11.23 17.49 7.01
CA VAL A 73 -10.87 17.69 8.42
C VAL A 73 -12.03 17.26 9.32
N PRO A 74 -11.78 16.74 10.53
CA PRO A 74 -12.86 16.49 11.48
C PRO A 74 -13.48 17.80 11.93
N GLN A 75 -14.80 17.81 12.16
CA GLN A 75 -15.56 19.02 12.49
C GLN A 75 -14.98 19.78 13.69
N HIS A 76 -14.53 19.06 14.71
CA HIS A 76 -13.98 19.67 15.93
C HIS A 76 -12.63 20.36 15.72
N TRP A 77 -11.92 20.05 14.63
CA TRP A 77 -10.60 20.61 14.30
C TRP A 77 -10.64 21.70 13.22
N LEU A 78 -11.81 21.97 12.64
CA LEU A 78 -11.98 22.94 11.53
C LEU A 78 -11.42 24.33 11.84
N VAL A 79 -11.67 24.85 13.04
CA VAL A 79 -11.19 26.19 13.44
C VAL A 79 -9.66 26.22 13.51
N SER A 80 -9.03 25.18 14.04
CA SER A 80 -7.56 25.07 14.10
C SER A 80 -6.98 25.04 12.69
N PHE A 81 -7.60 24.28 11.78
CA PHE A 81 -7.19 24.21 10.38
C PHE A 81 -7.32 25.58 9.68
N GLN A 82 -8.43 26.28 9.85
CA GLN A 82 -8.64 27.61 9.28
C GLN A 82 -7.59 28.61 9.78
N ASN A 83 -7.30 28.61 11.08
CA ASN A 83 -6.25 29.46 11.66
C ASN A 83 -4.87 29.10 11.08
N LEU A 84 -4.59 27.83 10.87
CA LEU A 84 -3.35 27.37 10.25
C LEU A 84 -3.23 27.91 8.82
N MET A 85 -4.28 27.82 7.99
CA MET A 85 -4.28 28.35 6.62
C MET A 85 -4.11 29.89 6.60
N VAL A 86 -4.77 30.60 7.50
CA VAL A 86 -4.63 32.07 7.64
C VAL A 86 -3.18 32.43 8.00
N SER A 87 -2.54 31.69 8.90
CA SER A 87 -1.16 31.98 9.35
C SER A 87 -0.15 31.99 8.21
N VAL A 88 -0.38 31.22 7.14
CA VAL A 88 0.45 31.12 5.94
C VAL A 88 -0.12 31.87 4.74
N SER A 89 -1.24 32.58 4.91
CA SER A 89 -1.96 33.29 3.84
C SER A 89 -2.27 32.38 2.65
N ALA A 90 -2.73 31.16 2.92
CA ALA A 90 -3.14 30.16 1.91
C ALA A 90 -4.67 30.02 1.89
N THR A 91 -5.20 29.77 0.71
CA THR A 91 -6.62 29.47 0.49
C THR A 91 -6.73 28.14 -0.21
N PRO A 92 -7.22 27.08 0.46
CA PRO A 92 -7.54 25.81 -0.17
C PRO A 92 -8.61 25.94 -1.25
N LEU A 93 -8.66 24.96 -2.19
CA LEU A 93 -9.75 24.88 -3.16
C LEU A 93 -11.11 24.70 -2.47
N ASP A 94 -11.17 23.77 -1.52
CA ASP A 94 -12.33 23.53 -0.66
C ASP A 94 -11.89 22.92 0.67
N VAL A 95 -12.75 23.02 1.69
CA VAL A 95 -12.56 22.38 3.00
C VAL A 95 -13.84 21.68 3.38
N VAL A 96 -13.79 20.36 3.45
CA VAL A 96 -14.90 19.52 3.88
C VAL A 96 -14.69 19.15 5.34
N ALA A 97 -15.65 19.54 6.19
CA ALA A 97 -15.64 19.18 7.60
C ALA A 97 -16.98 18.55 7.98
N GLY A 98 -16.96 17.47 8.74
CA GLY A 98 -18.16 16.75 9.13
C GLY A 98 -17.91 15.70 10.20
N SER A 99 -18.99 15.02 10.61
CA SER A 99 -18.89 13.81 11.41
C SER A 99 -18.35 12.64 10.57
N ALA A 100 -17.91 11.60 11.25
CA ALA A 100 -17.40 10.40 10.59
C ALA A 100 -18.42 9.77 9.62
N GLU A 101 -19.72 9.88 9.93
CA GLU A 101 -20.79 9.30 9.11
C GLU A 101 -21.09 10.12 7.85
N GLU A 102 -20.87 11.43 7.87
CA GLU A 102 -21.25 12.36 6.80
C GLU A 102 -20.09 12.67 5.86
N ILE A 103 -18.86 12.60 6.36
CA ILE A 103 -17.67 13.14 5.70
C ILE A 103 -17.40 12.49 4.34
N GLN A 104 -17.62 11.17 4.21
CA GLN A 104 -17.41 10.46 2.95
C GLN A 104 -18.35 10.96 1.84
N GLN A 105 -19.61 11.20 2.17
CA GLN A 105 -20.59 11.72 1.21
C GLN A 105 -20.24 13.15 0.79
N TRP A 106 -19.87 14.00 1.74
CA TRP A 106 -19.57 15.41 1.47
C TRP A 106 -18.29 15.57 0.65
N VAL A 107 -17.26 14.77 0.92
CA VAL A 107 -16.04 14.76 0.09
C VAL A 107 -16.36 14.37 -1.35
N SER A 108 -17.14 13.31 -1.56
CA SER A 108 -17.55 12.90 -2.90
C SER A 108 -18.31 14.01 -3.64
N LEU A 109 -19.14 14.78 -2.96
CA LEU A 109 -19.84 15.93 -3.55
C LEU A 109 -18.87 17.07 -3.88
N SER A 110 -17.93 17.39 -2.98
CA SER A 110 -16.93 18.44 -3.19
C SER A 110 -16.00 18.08 -4.36
N VAL A 111 -15.50 16.86 -4.43
CA VAL A 111 -14.63 16.40 -5.54
C VAL A 111 -15.34 16.51 -6.88
N ARG A 112 -16.61 16.10 -6.97
CA ARG A 112 -17.43 16.25 -8.18
C ARG A 112 -17.69 17.70 -8.56
N LYS A 113 -17.93 18.58 -7.59
CA LYS A 113 -18.12 20.02 -7.79
C LYS A 113 -16.89 20.67 -8.39
N HIS A 114 -15.70 20.25 -7.96
CA HIS A 114 -14.42 20.83 -8.35
C HIS A 114 -13.62 19.97 -9.36
N ILE A 115 -14.28 19.10 -10.10
CA ILE A 115 -13.65 18.10 -11.00
C ILE A 115 -12.60 18.66 -11.98
N ARG A 116 -12.69 19.95 -12.34
CA ARG A 116 -11.75 20.60 -13.28
C ARG A 116 -10.54 21.22 -12.58
N ASP A 117 -10.68 21.55 -11.30
CA ASP A 117 -9.71 22.37 -10.56
C ASP A 117 -8.99 21.58 -9.48
N VAL A 118 -9.61 20.50 -9.00
CA VAL A 118 -9.03 19.64 -7.97
C VAL A 118 -7.87 18.82 -8.52
N LYS A 119 -6.74 18.91 -7.85
CA LYS A 119 -5.54 18.10 -8.16
C LYS A 119 -5.20 17.13 -7.04
N TYR A 120 -5.62 17.41 -5.80
CA TYR A 120 -5.29 16.60 -4.64
C TYR A 120 -6.45 16.57 -3.65
N VAL A 121 -6.54 15.47 -2.91
CA VAL A 121 -7.36 15.37 -1.69
C VAL A 121 -6.41 15.07 -0.53
N CYS A 122 -6.50 15.85 0.55
CA CYS A 122 -5.66 15.69 1.72
C CYS A 122 -6.54 15.50 2.97
N LEU A 123 -6.40 14.36 3.61
CA LEU A 123 -7.13 13.98 4.82
C LEU A 123 -6.30 14.36 6.04
N ILE A 124 -6.93 15.01 7.04
CA ILE A 124 -6.26 15.40 8.29
C ILE A 124 -6.89 14.65 9.44
N GLY A 125 -6.09 13.89 10.17
CA GLY A 125 -6.51 13.11 11.33
C GLY A 125 -6.36 11.61 11.14
N LEU A 126 -6.60 10.88 12.22
CA LEU A 126 -6.57 9.43 12.29
C LEU A 126 -7.80 8.81 11.62
N TRP A 127 -7.87 7.50 11.56
CA TRP A 127 -9.04 6.78 11.08
C TRP A 127 -10.29 6.96 11.95
N SER A 128 -10.10 7.28 13.23
CA SER A 128 -11.19 7.65 14.14
C SER A 128 -11.77 9.04 13.83
N ASP A 129 -10.96 9.94 13.26
CA ASP A 129 -11.36 11.32 12.95
C ASP A 129 -11.96 11.42 11.54
N VAL A 130 -11.29 10.85 10.57
CA VAL A 130 -11.70 10.75 9.16
C VAL A 130 -11.63 9.28 8.76
N PRO A 131 -12.75 8.55 8.79
CA PRO A 131 -12.75 7.09 8.59
C PRO A 131 -12.32 6.72 7.18
N PRO A 132 -11.51 5.66 7.01
CA PRO A 132 -11.22 5.12 5.68
C PRO A 132 -12.46 4.42 5.11
N TYR A 133 -12.49 4.22 3.81
CA TYR A 133 -13.48 3.34 3.20
C TYR A 133 -13.19 1.89 3.57
N ARG A 134 -14.25 1.15 3.91
CA ARG A 134 -14.19 -0.29 4.17
C ARG A 134 -14.63 -1.01 2.89
N LEU A 135 -13.68 -1.53 2.16
CA LEU A 135 -13.93 -2.23 0.89
C LEU A 135 -13.79 -3.74 1.09
N PRO A 136 -14.68 -4.57 0.50
CA PRO A 136 -14.56 -6.02 0.63
C PRO A 136 -13.17 -6.50 0.21
N ASN A 137 -12.56 -7.37 1.01
CA ASN A 137 -11.27 -7.96 0.71
C ASN A 137 -11.43 -9.10 -0.32
N PRO A 138 -10.83 -8.99 -1.52
CA PRO A 138 -10.96 -10.02 -2.56
C PRO A 138 -10.32 -11.36 -2.19
N THR A 139 -9.40 -11.35 -1.21
CA THR A 139 -8.67 -12.53 -0.74
C THR A 139 -9.15 -13.02 0.62
N PHE A 140 -10.31 -12.55 1.10
CA PHE A 140 -10.85 -13.02 2.37
C PHE A 140 -10.90 -14.54 2.42
N GLN A 141 -10.28 -15.11 3.43
CA GLN A 141 -10.10 -16.55 3.61
C GLN A 141 -9.27 -17.26 2.52
N LEU A 142 -8.49 -16.56 1.71
CA LEU A 142 -7.58 -17.18 0.76
C LEU A 142 -6.65 -18.16 1.49
N GLY A 143 -6.55 -19.39 0.99
CA GLY A 143 -5.81 -20.47 1.64
C GLY A 143 -6.34 -20.81 3.05
N GLY A 144 -7.60 -20.47 3.35
CA GLY A 144 -8.27 -20.71 4.64
C GLY A 144 -7.89 -19.76 5.77
N ARG A 145 -7.06 -18.72 5.52
CA ARG A 145 -6.53 -17.89 6.63
C ARG A 145 -6.23 -16.42 6.34
N ASP A 146 -6.63 -15.84 5.23
CA ASP A 146 -6.62 -14.38 5.16
C ASP A 146 -7.75 -13.84 6.07
N PRO A 147 -7.42 -13.25 7.24
CA PRO A 147 -8.43 -12.98 8.27
C PRO A 147 -9.27 -11.74 7.97
N ASP A 148 -8.79 -10.89 7.07
CA ASP A 148 -9.34 -9.57 6.86
C ASP A 148 -10.58 -9.64 5.97
N SER A 149 -11.76 -9.35 6.51
CA SER A 149 -12.98 -9.27 5.69
C SER A 149 -13.03 -8.02 4.80
N HIS A 150 -12.30 -6.97 5.15
CA HIS A 150 -12.27 -5.69 4.44
C HIS A 150 -10.86 -5.11 4.39
N CYS A 151 -10.55 -4.41 3.30
CA CYS A 151 -9.42 -3.49 3.21
C CYS A 151 -9.87 -2.09 3.64
N LEU A 152 -9.02 -1.37 4.37
CA LEU A 152 -9.25 0.02 4.75
C LEU A 152 -8.48 0.92 3.79
N SER A 153 -9.20 1.75 3.04
CA SER A 153 -8.63 2.53 1.93
C SER A 153 -9.01 3.99 1.98
N ASP A 154 -8.03 4.85 1.80
CA ASP A 154 -8.26 6.28 1.61
C ASP A 154 -8.46 6.66 0.13
N ALA A 155 -8.06 5.79 -0.81
CA ALA A 155 -8.11 6.06 -2.24
C ALA A 155 -9.51 6.49 -2.76
N PRO A 156 -10.64 5.93 -2.28
CA PRO A 156 -11.96 6.34 -2.74
C PRO A 156 -12.31 7.81 -2.51
N TYR A 157 -11.64 8.49 -1.58
CA TYR A 157 -11.82 9.93 -1.39
C TYR A 157 -11.43 10.76 -2.62
N GLY A 158 -10.54 10.25 -3.47
CA GLY A 158 -10.12 10.87 -4.72
C GLY A 158 -10.85 10.37 -5.96
N CYS A 159 -11.87 9.53 -5.84
CA CYS A 159 -12.58 8.95 -6.97
C CYS A 159 -13.81 9.81 -7.36
N PHE A 160 -14.00 10.05 -8.67
CA PHE A 160 -15.16 10.78 -9.17
C PHE A 160 -16.44 9.95 -9.17
N GLN A 161 -16.31 8.64 -9.17
CA GLN A 161 -17.42 7.69 -9.17
C GLN A 161 -17.43 6.82 -7.91
N SER A 162 -18.53 6.15 -7.67
CA SER A 162 -18.64 5.18 -6.58
C SER A 162 -17.70 4.01 -6.82
N VAL A 163 -17.04 3.57 -5.76
CA VAL A 163 -16.09 2.47 -5.79
C VAL A 163 -16.79 1.17 -5.42
N SER A 164 -16.70 0.18 -6.30
CA SER A 164 -17.25 -1.17 -6.10
C SER A 164 -16.21 -2.27 -6.29
N LEU A 165 -15.19 -2.02 -7.10
CA LEU A 165 -14.11 -2.95 -7.42
C LEU A 165 -12.76 -2.26 -7.21
N ALA A 166 -11.68 -3.04 -7.14
CA ALA A 166 -10.33 -2.52 -6.98
C ALA A 166 -9.93 -1.51 -8.08
N ARG A 167 -10.30 -1.77 -9.32
CA ARG A 167 -10.08 -0.85 -10.44
C ARG A 167 -10.79 0.50 -10.28
N ASP A 168 -11.95 0.50 -9.59
CA ASP A 168 -12.69 1.73 -9.33
C ASP A 168 -12.05 2.53 -8.18
N ALA A 169 -11.27 1.85 -7.32
CA ALA A 169 -10.53 2.45 -6.22
C ALA A 169 -9.19 3.09 -6.65
N ILE A 170 -8.83 3.03 -7.94
CA ILE A 170 -7.72 3.86 -8.45
C ILE A 170 -8.20 5.30 -8.47
N PRO A 171 -7.64 6.20 -7.67
CA PRO A 171 -8.17 7.55 -7.55
C PRO A 171 -7.97 8.36 -8.84
N ASP A 172 -8.98 9.17 -9.18
CA ASP A 172 -8.90 10.16 -10.28
C ASP A 172 -8.01 11.33 -9.90
N VAL A 173 -7.99 11.68 -8.60
CA VAL A 173 -7.09 12.67 -7.98
C VAL A 173 -6.33 12.02 -6.83
N PRO A 174 -5.00 12.23 -6.76
CA PRO A 174 -4.17 11.69 -5.69
C PRO A 174 -4.68 12.03 -4.28
N VAL A 175 -4.65 11.05 -3.40
CA VAL A 175 -5.06 11.18 -2.00
C VAL A 175 -3.87 10.95 -1.09
N GLY A 176 -3.75 11.77 -0.03
CA GLY A 176 -2.80 11.55 1.05
C GLY A 176 -3.42 11.91 2.39
N ARG A 177 -2.92 11.33 3.46
CA ARG A 177 -3.39 11.55 4.83
C ARG A 177 -2.28 12.06 5.72
N ILE A 178 -2.55 13.09 6.50
CA ILE A 178 -1.69 13.50 7.61
C ILE A 178 -2.29 12.90 8.89
N PRO A 179 -1.67 11.88 9.48
CA PRO A 179 -2.25 11.09 10.58
C PRO A 179 -2.03 11.77 11.94
N SER A 180 -2.41 13.05 12.05
CA SER A 180 -2.28 13.83 13.27
C SER A 180 -3.28 14.97 13.30
N LEU A 181 -3.65 15.41 14.50
CA LEU A 181 -4.38 16.66 14.77
C LEU A 181 -3.51 17.67 15.55
N GLU A 182 -2.24 17.37 15.77
CA GLU A 182 -1.31 18.33 16.36
C GLU A 182 -0.93 19.39 15.32
N VAL A 183 -1.21 20.66 15.62
CA VAL A 183 -1.06 21.78 14.68
C VAL A 183 0.34 21.84 14.09
N GLU A 184 1.39 21.60 14.89
CA GLU A 184 2.77 21.69 14.44
C GLU A 184 3.16 20.50 13.51
N VAL A 185 2.70 19.30 13.82
CA VAL A 185 2.90 18.11 12.98
C VAL A 185 2.23 18.34 11.63
N VAL A 186 0.96 18.77 11.62
CA VAL A 186 0.22 19.06 10.39
C VAL A 186 0.87 20.18 9.59
N ALA A 187 1.27 21.29 10.26
CA ALA A 187 1.94 22.40 9.61
C ALA A 187 3.26 21.96 8.93
N THR A 188 4.04 21.17 9.63
CA THR A 188 5.32 20.64 9.13
C THR A 188 5.10 19.71 7.94
N ALA A 189 4.10 18.82 8.03
CA ALA A 189 3.77 17.89 6.94
C ALA A 189 3.22 18.60 5.68
N LEU A 190 2.47 19.70 5.84
CA LEU A 190 1.84 20.40 4.71
C LEU A 190 2.76 21.45 4.07
N PHE A 191 3.52 22.19 4.86
CA PHE A 191 4.18 23.42 4.41
C PHE A 191 5.67 23.31 4.22
N ASP A 192 6.32 22.47 5.00
CA ASP A 192 7.74 22.27 4.90
C ASP A 192 8.01 21.22 3.80
N SER A 193 8.11 21.71 2.56
CA SER A 193 8.57 20.84 1.46
C SER A 193 9.88 20.22 1.90
N PRO A 194 9.98 18.89 1.96
CA PRO A 194 11.23 18.25 2.30
C PRO A 194 12.29 18.75 1.34
N GLU A 195 13.46 19.13 1.88
CA GLU A 195 14.64 19.39 1.07
C GLU A 195 15.24 18.06 0.63
N TRP A 196 14.39 17.24 -0.02
CA TRP A 196 14.89 16.03 -0.62
C TRP A 196 15.90 16.42 -1.70
N GLN A 197 17.13 16.08 -1.44
CA GLN A 197 18.18 16.21 -2.43
C GLN A 197 17.86 15.28 -3.61
N ASP A 198 18.54 15.48 -4.72
CA ASP A 198 18.47 14.62 -5.88
C ASP A 198 18.20 13.16 -5.50
N ALA A 199 17.14 12.57 -6.05
CA ALA A 199 16.74 11.18 -5.77
C ALA A 199 17.90 10.16 -5.94
N ARG A 200 18.92 10.50 -6.75
CA ARG A 200 20.12 9.68 -6.94
C ARG A 200 21.19 9.91 -5.88
N SER A 201 21.14 11.04 -5.17
CA SER A 201 21.99 11.34 -4.03
C SER A 201 21.28 11.13 -2.70
N SER A 202 19.98 10.83 -2.72
CA SER A 202 19.22 10.44 -1.54
C SER A 202 19.71 9.08 -1.07
N PHE A 203 19.97 9.00 0.22
CA PHE A 203 20.30 7.74 0.85
C PHE A 203 19.10 6.80 0.72
N PHE A 204 19.33 5.59 0.22
CA PHE A 204 18.34 4.53 0.16
C PHE A 204 18.77 3.39 1.07
N LEU A 205 17.87 2.95 1.92
CA LEU A 205 18.06 1.81 2.81
C LEU A 205 16.96 0.79 2.58
N GLY A 206 17.34 -0.45 2.31
CA GLY A 206 16.44 -1.61 2.32
C GLY A 206 16.63 -2.41 3.61
N VAL A 207 15.56 -2.63 4.36
CA VAL A 207 15.51 -3.49 5.55
C VAL A 207 14.61 -4.69 5.22
N THR A 208 15.10 -5.91 5.35
CA THR A 208 14.36 -7.09 4.91
C THR A 208 14.47 -8.25 5.88
N ALA A 209 13.39 -9.01 6.02
CA ALA A 209 13.48 -10.36 6.56
C ALA A 209 14.27 -11.25 5.59
N GLN A 210 15.03 -12.20 6.11
CA GLN A 210 15.95 -13.02 5.32
C GLN A 210 15.25 -13.80 4.20
N CYS A 211 14.02 -14.26 4.44
CA CYS A 211 13.22 -14.98 3.46
C CYS A 211 12.81 -14.14 2.23
N TRP A 212 12.90 -12.80 2.29
CA TRP A 212 12.55 -11.89 1.19
C TRP A 212 13.74 -11.11 0.62
N THR A 213 14.95 -11.52 0.97
CA THR A 213 16.17 -10.86 0.51
C THR A 213 16.23 -10.71 -1.01
N ASP A 214 15.89 -11.78 -1.76
CA ASP A 214 15.94 -11.76 -3.23
C ASP A 214 14.95 -10.74 -3.83
N ALA A 215 13.73 -10.67 -3.29
CA ALA A 215 12.73 -9.68 -3.73
C ALA A 215 13.20 -8.26 -3.42
N THR A 216 13.72 -8.02 -2.21
CA THR A 216 14.25 -6.71 -1.80
C THR A 216 15.43 -6.29 -2.67
N HIS A 217 16.36 -7.19 -2.97
CA HIS A 217 17.45 -6.93 -3.91
C HIS A 217 16.96 -6.49 -5.29
N GLU A 218 15.93 -7.16 -5.80
CA GLU A 218 15.39 -6.81 -7.12
C GLU A 218 14.70 -5.43 -7.11
N ILE A 219 13.98 -5.07 -6.02
CA ILE A 219 13.37 -3.74 -5.85
C ILE A 219 14.46 -2.66 -5.83
N VAL A 220 15.47 -2.84 -4.97
CA VAL A 220 16.59 -1.89 -4.84
C VAL A 220 17.30 -1.69 -6.18
N LYS A 221 17.62 -2.78 -6.86
CA LYS A 221 18.29 -2.77 -8.16
C LYS A 221 17.49 -2.00 -9.22
N ARG A 222 16.16 -2.16 -9.24
CA ARG A 222 15.29 -1.42 -10.18
C ARG A 222 15.21 0.06 -9.85
N PHE A 223 15.22 0.43 -8.58
CA PHE A 223 15.18 1.83 -8.15
C PHE A 223 16.53 2.54 -8.36
N MET A 224 17.61 1.93 -7.88
CA MET A 224 18.95 2.55 -7.90
C MET A 224 19.66 2.39 -9.24
N GLY A 225 19.21 1.47 -10.09
CA GLY A 225 19.92 1.10 -11.31
C GLY A 225 21.30 0.50 -11.01
N SER A 226 22.30 0.85 -11.83
CA SER A 226 23.70 0.43 -11.61
C SER A 226 24.50 1.44 -10.77
N SER A 227 23.85 2.47 -10.22
CA SER A 227 24.50 3.52 -9.44
C SER A 227 24.92 2.99 -8.07
N SER A 228 26.04 3.49 -7.55
CA SER A 228 26.55 3.13 -6.22
C SER A 228 25.53 3.49 -5.15
N VAL A 229 24.99 2.50 -4.50
CA VAL A 229 24.19 2.65 -3.29
C VAL A 229 25.10 3.11 -2.17
N HIS A 230 24.79 4.19 -1.48
CA HIS A 230 25.47 4.52 -0.23
C HIS A 230 25.03 3.51 0.83
N VAL A 231 25.97 2.73 1.28
CA VAL A 231 25.75 1.54 2.09
C VAL A 231 25.75 1.91 3.56
N MET A 232 24.72 1.55 4.28
CA MET A 232 24.86 1.26 5.71
C MET A 232 25.33 -0.19 5.85
N ALA A 233 26.41 -0.38 6.59
CA ALA A 233 26.99 -1.69 6.76
C ALA A 233 26.02 -2.63 7.46
N SER A 234 25.67 -3.71 6.80
CA SER A 234 25.11 -4.88 7.47
C SER A 234 26.24 -5.59 8.23
N PRO A 235 25.97 -6.19 9.40
CA PRO A 235 26.96 -7.05 10.04
C PRO A 235 27.37 -8.24 9.18
N ASP A 236 26.56 -8.67 8.24
CA ASP A 236 26.94 -9.68 7.25
C ASP A 236 27.69 -9.02 6.09
N GLU A 237 29.00 -9.28 5.98
CA GLU A 237 29.87 -8.73 4.94
C GLU A 237 29.33 -8.92 3.51
N ARG A 238 28.49 -9.94 3.27
CA ARG A 238 27.86 -10.20 1.96
C ARG A 238 26.95 -9.05 1.51
N PHE A 239 26.45 -8.25 2.43
CA PHE A 239 25.53 -7.14 2.17
C PHE A 239 26.18 -5.77 2.30
N VAL A 240 27.44 -5.68 2.72
CA VAL A 240 28.17 -4.41 2.95
C VAL A 240 28.08 -3.44 1.77
N ASN A 241 27.97 -3.91 0.56
CA ASN A 241 27.89 -3.09 -0.64
C ASN A 241 26.50 -2.97 -1.27
N SER A 242 25.47 -3.54 -0.66
CA SER A 242 24.12 -3.60 -1.24
C SER A 242 23.13 -2.60 -0.66
N GLY A 243 23.42 -2.05 0.53
CA GLY A 243 22.47 -1.19 1.25
C GLY A 243 21.24 -1.92 1.77
N ILE A 244 21.31 -3.24 1.91
CA ILE A 244 20.24 -4.08 2.41
C ILE A 244 20.63 -4.64 3.77
N LEU A 245 19.78 -4.40 4.75
CA LEU A 245 19.89 -5.00 6.07
C LEU A 245 18.99 -6.23 6.13
N THR A 246 19.55 -7.36 6.52
CA THR A 246 18.83 -8.63 6.59
C THR A 246 18.72 -9.07 8.03
N SER A 247 17.50 -9.31 8.50
CA SER A 247 17.23 -9.96 9.77
C SER A 247 17.69 -11.44 9.69
N PRO A 248 18.31 -12.01 10.74
CA PRO A 248 18.49 -11.48 12.10
C PRO A 248 19.80 -10.72 12.32
N ASP A 249 20.60 -10.51 11.27
CA ASP A 249 21.90 -9.83 11.38
C ASP A 249 21.75 -8.39 11.90
N TRP A 250 20.53 -7.86 11.82
CA TRP A 250 20.14 -6.58 12.40
C TRP A 250 18.92 -6.73 13.29
N SER A 251 19.05 -6.20 14.48
CA SER A 251 18.00 -6.09 15.48
C SER A 251 17.43 -4.65 15.51
N LEU A 252 16.44 -4.45 16.39
CA LEU A 252 15.91 -3.12 16.67
C LEU A 252 17.01 -2.15 17.15
N ASP A 253 17.92 -2.63 18.00
CA ASP A 253 18.97 -1.81 18.60
C ASP A 253 19.93 -1.26 17.54
N GLU A 254 20.34 -2.07 16.57
CA GLU A 254 21.22 -1.63 15.48
C GLU A 254 20.53 -0.62 14.56
N LEU A 255 19.25 -0.85 14.24
CA LEU A 255 18.50 0.11 13.41
C LEU A 255 18.32 1.45 14.13
N GLU A 256 17.98 1.42 15.42
CA GLU A 256 17.86 2.60 16.28
C GLU A 256 19.19 3.35 16.35
N GLU A 257 20.31 2.66 16.56
CA GLU A 257 21.65 3.26 16.60
C GLU A 257 21.98 4.02 15.30
N GLN A 258 21.59 3.50 14.13
CA GLN A 258 21.80 4.16 12.85
C GLN A 258 21.03 5.49 12.75
N PHE A 259 19.81 5.57 13.28
CA PHE A 259 19.05 6.82 13.31
C PHE A 259 19.58 7.80 14.36
N ILE A 260 19.92 7.32 15.57
CA ILE A 260 20.44 8.15 16.67
C ILE A 260 21.79 8.78 16.30
N ASN A 261 22.70 8.00 15.73
CA ASN A 261 24.03 8.45 15.36
C ASN A 261 24.06 9.31 14.08
N THR A 262 22.88 9.74 13.60
CA THR A 262 22.75 10.61 12.41
C THR A 262 23.34 10.05 11.11
N HIS A 263 23.44 8.73 11.01
CA HIS A 263 23.91 8.09 9.79
C HIS A 263 22.84 8.07 8.69
N VAL A 264 21.55 8.27 9.05
CA VAL A 264 20.45 8.43 8.10
C VAL A 264 20.35 9.90 7.69
N PRO A 265 20.76 10.29 6.49
CA PRO A 265 20.69 11.66 6.02
C PRO A 265 19.25 12.16 5.94
N LYS A 266 19.08 13.48 6.03
CA LYS A 266 17.79 14.13 5.87
C LYS A 266 17.18 13.80 4.52
N GLY A 267 15.91 13.37 4.51
CA GLY A 267 15.17 13.05 3.29
C GLY A 267 15.49 11.68 2.69
N SER A 268 16.01 10.77 3.48
CA SER A 268 16.31 9.40 3.05
C SER A 268 15.04 8.62 2.70
N VAL A 269 15.18 7.69 1.76
CA VAL A 269 14.14 6.73 1.40
C VAL A 269 14.48 5.37 2.02
N ILE A 270 13.53 4.78 2.76
CA ILE A 270 13.73 3.52 3.47
C ILE A 270 12.61 2.56 3.11
N LEU A 271 12.99 1.39 2.63
CA LEU A 271 12.10 0.28 2.31
C LEU A 271 12.17 -0.77 3.42
N PHE A 272 11.02 -1.14 3.97
CA PHE A 272 10.89 -2.26 4.88
C PHE A 272 10.13 -3.41 4.21
N ASN A 273 10.81 -4.53 4.05
CA ASN A 273 10.24 -5.79 3.58
C ASN A 273 10.34 -6.83 4.70
N VAL A 274 9.49 -6.66 5.70
CA VAL A 274 9.51 -7.35 6.99
C VAL A 274 8.11 -7.80 7.38
N HIS A 275 7.98 -8.55 8.46
CA HIS A 275 6.68 -8.95 9.00
C HIS A 275 6.03 -7.83 9.80
N GLY A 276 4.69 -7.80 9.79
CA GLY A 276 3.86 -7.00 10.68
C GLY A 276 2.63 -7.79 11.14
N GLY A 277 2.02 -7.39 12.24
CA GLY A 277 0.90 -8.04 12.88
C GLY A 277 -0.33 -7.16 13.03
N ALA A 278 -1.51 -7.79 13.18
CA ALA A 278 -2.77 -7.06 13.41
C ALA A 278 -2.87 -6.50 14.84
N ASP A 279 -2.29 -7.19 15.80
CA ASP A 279 -2.43 -6.90 17.23
C ASP A 279 -1.24 -6.11 17.79
N ASP A 280 -0.15 -6.00 17.04
CA ASP A 280 1.09 -5.34 17.44
C ASP A 280 1.52 -4.38 16.31
N PRO A 281 1.71 -3.07 16.59
CA PRO A 281 2.18 -2.13 15.59
C PRO A 281 3.65 -2.33 15.21
N GLY A 282 4.43 -3.08 15.99
CA GLY A 282 5.83 -3.37 15.72
C GLY A 282 6.07 -4.24 14.50
N TRP A 283 7.29 -4.21 13.98
CA TRP A 283 7.73 -5.03 12.86
C TRP A 283 8.85 -5.97 13.27
N VAL A 284 8.82 -7.17 12.68
CA VAL A 284 9.79 -8.21 12.98
C VAL A 284 10.45 -8.75 11.72
N GLY A 285 11.72 -9.07 11.83
CA GLY A 285 12.44 -9.84 10.84
C GLY A 285 12.27 -11.34 11.07
N GLU A 286 12.84 -12.14 10.18
CA GLU A 286 12.82 -13.60 10.27
C GLU A 286 14.14 -14.18 9.76
N ASP A 287 14.74 -15.06 10.57
CA ASP A 287 15.95 -15.79 10.20
C ASP A 287 15.66 -17.08 9.40
N HIS A 288 16.72 -17.81 9.01
CA HIS A 288 16.60 -19.09 8.30
C HIS A 288 15.90 -20.17 9.12
N ASP A 289 16.01 -20.10 10.44
CA ASP A 289 15.40 -21.04 11.37
C ASP A 289 13.99 -20.61 11.76
N ARG A 290 13.50 -19.51 11.19
CA ARG A 290 12.18 -18.92 11.41
C ARG A 290 11.96 -18.35 12.81
N ASN A 291 13.02 -17.88 13.42
CA ASN A 291 12.90 -17.06 14.61
C ASN A 291 12.56 -15.64 14.20
N TYR A 292 11.64 -15.02 14.93
CA TYR A 292 11.25 -13.63 14.73
C TYR A 292 12.06 -12.74 15.66
N VAL A 293 12.64 -11.69 15.11
CA VAL A 293 13.39 -10.69 15.87
C VAL A 293 12.80 -9.30 15.64
N PRO A 294 12.60 -8.49 16.70
CA PRO A 294 12.13 -7.12 16.53
C PRO A 294 13.08 -6.32 15.64
N ILE A 295 12.49 -5.57 14.69
CA ILE A 295 13.22 -4.67 13.78
C ILE A 295 12.82 -3.24 14.03
N PHE A 296 11.54 -2.98 14.31
CA PHE A 296 11.02 -1.65 14.52
C PHE A 296 9.85 -1.69 15.50
N GLU A 297 9.88 -0.81 16.48
CA GLU A 297 8.78 -0.59 17.44
C GLU A 297 8.49 0.91 17.56
N PRO A 298 7.22 1.34 17.64
CA PRO A 298 6.88 2.72 17.96
C PRO A 298 7.52 3.13 19.30
N GLY A 299 8.05 4.36 19.35
CA GLY A 299 8.70 4.88 20.56
C GLY A 299 10.23 4.75 20.59
N THR A 300 10.82 3.95 19.72
CA THR A 300 12.28 3.74 19.69
C THR A 300 13.01 4.88 18.97
N ILE A 301 12.62 5.20 17.74
CA ILE A 301 13.29 6.24 16.93
C ILE A 301 12.62 7.60 17.17
N GLN A 302 13.40 8.58 17.63
CA GLN A 302 12.90 9.90 18.00
C GLN A 302 13.06 10.98 16.91
N ASN A 303 13.71 10.67 15.79
CA ASN A 303 13.87 11.61 14.68
C ASN A 303 14.06 10.87 13.35
N PHE A 304 13.09 11.02 12.47
CA PHE A 304 13.11 10.39 11.13
C PHE A 304 13.68 11.30 10.03
N ASN A 305 14.22 12.47 10.35
CA ASN A 305 14.98 13.33 9.45
C ASN A 305 14.31 13.59 8.09
N ASP A 306 13.02 13.92 8.08
CA ASP A 306 12.22 14.11 6.85
C ASP A 306 12.21 12.90 5.89
N SER A 307 12.43 11.69 6.39
CA SER A 307 12.49 10.46 5.59
C SER A 307 11.16 10.11 4.91
N ILE A 308 11.26 9.25 3.89
CA ILE A 308 10.15 8.54 3.26
C ILE A 308 10.24 7.07 3.65
N PHE A 309 9.18 6.52 4.23
CA PHE A 309 9.05 5.09 4.48
C PHE A 309 8.15 4.43 3.46
N VAL A 310 8.59 3.29 2.95
CA VAL A 310 7.78 2.37 2.14
C VAL A 310 7.83 1.03 2.84
N THR A 311 6.69 0.50 3.27
CA THR A 311 6.67 -0.78 3.96
C THR A 311 5.74 -1.77 3.28
N GLU A 312 6.21 -3.00 3.20
CA GLU A 312 5.43 -4.15 2.75
C GLU A 312 4.97 -5.02 3.92
N ALA A 313 5.28 -4.62 5.17
CA ALA A 313 4.81 -5.30 6.37
C ALA A 313 3.27 -5.36 6.40
N CYS A 314 2.72 -6.52 6.76
CA CYS A 314 1.29 -6.63 7.02
C CYS A 314 0.87 -5.60 8.07
N TYR A 315 -0.27 -4.95 7.87
CA TYR A 315 -0.77 -3.88 8.73
C TYR A 315 0.20 -2.71 8.94
N GLY A 316 1.28 -2.61 8.14
CA GLY A 316 2.31 -1.61 8.29
C GLY A 316 1.83 -0.16 8.14
N GLY A 317 0.70 0.06 7.49
CA GLY A 317 -0.01 1.35 7.41
C GLY A 317 -1.29 1.39 8.25
N ALA A 318 -1.51 0.45 9.17
CA ALA A 318 -2.68 0.43 10.01
C ALA A 318 -2.58 1.45 11.16
N MET A 319 -3.73 1.97 11.56
CA MET A 319 -3.92 2.86 12.71
C MET A 319 -5.09 2.35 13.55
N GLY A 320 -5.22 2.84 14.77
CA GLY A 320 -6.34 2.47 15.64
C GLY A 320 -6.00 1.33 16.60
N TYR A 321 -4.72 1.11 16.85
CA TYR A 321 -4.25 0.29 17.96
C TYR A 321 -4.58 0.95 19.31
N ASP A 322 -4.56 0.17 20.38
CA ASP A 322 -4.66 0.71 21.74
C ASP A 322 -3.41 1.55 22.12
N THR A 323 -2.33 1.39 21.37
CA THR A 323 -1.06 2.12 21.47
C THR A 323 -0.83 2.96 20.21
N GLU A 324 0.20 3.81 20.22
CA GLU A 324 0.63 4.58 19.05
C GLU A 324 1.06 3.63 17.91
N SER A 325 0.54 3.83 16.71
CA SER A 325 0.95 3.08 15.52
C SER A 325 2.30 3.58 14.99
N VAL A 326 2.96 2.73 14.15
CA VAL A 326 4.19 3.15 13.45
C VAL A 326 3.97 4.43 12.65
N VAL A 327 2.83 4.55 11.98
CA VAL A 327 2.51 5.73 11.15
C VAL A 327 2.40 7.00 11.99
N GLU A 328 1.69 6.93 13.13
CA GLU A 328 1.54 8.06 14.06
C GLU A 328 2.88 8.47 14.64
N HIS A 329 3.66 7.48 15.13
CA HIS A 329 5.00 7.69 15.67
C HIS A 329 5.94 8.33 14.64
N PHE A 330 5.93 7.84 13.41
CA PHE A 330 6.74 8.37 12.31
C PHE A 330 6.48 9.86 12.05
N PHE A 331 5.22 10.27 11.96
CA PHE A 331 4.88 11.68 11.72
C PHE A 331 5.15 12.57 12.93
N SER A 332 4.89 12.10 14.15
CA SER A 332 5.19 12.83 15.39
C SER A 332 6.68 13.10 15.56
N ASN A 333 7.53 12.28 14.96
CA ASN A 333 8.99 12.36 15.04
C ASN A 333 9.66 12.80 13.72
N GLY A 334 8.98 13.61 12.92
CA GLY A 334 9.58 14.31 11.76
C GLY A 334 9.67 13.52 10.46
N GLY A 335 8.96 12.41 10.34
CA GLY A 335 8.75 11.73 9.06
C GLY A 335 7.90 12.55 8.10
N LYS A 336 8.05 12.36 6.79
CA LYS A 336 7.38 13.19 5.77
C LYS A 336 6.43 12.46 4.86
N ALA A 337 6.72 11.22 4.55
CA ALA A 337 5.86 10.40 3.73
C ALA A 337 5.98 8.94 4.12
N PHE A 338 4.86 8.25 4.11
CA PHE A 338 4.81 6.85 4.45
C PHE A 338 3.82 6.14 3.52
N VAL A 339 4.22 5.00 2.97
CA VAL A 339 3.36 4.12 2.17
C VAL A 339 3.32 2.77 2.85
N GLY A 340 2.13 2.29 3.18
CA GLY A 340 1.93 1.01 3.83
C GLY A 340 0.51 0.49 3.67
N CYS A 341 0.33 -0.81 3.95
CA CYS A 341 -0.96 -1.46 3.83
C CYS A 341 -1.73 -1.51 5.15
N SER A 342 -3.04 -1.54 5.04
CA SER A 342 -3.98 -1.55 6.17
C SER A 342 -4.33 -2.94 6.69
N VAL A 343 -3.92 -4.00 6.00
CA VAL A 343 -4.27 -5.41 6.24
C VAL A 343 -3.11 -6.31 5.86
N VAL A 344 -3.31 -7.63 5.79
CA VAL A 344 -2.28 -8.57 5.32
C VAL A 344 -1.81 -8.21 3.91
N ALA A 345 -0.50 -8.01 3.73
CA ALA A 345 0.15 -7.78 2.45
C ALA A 345 0.70 -9.09 1.87
N TYR A 346 0.83 -9.13 0.54
CA TYR A 346 1.41 -10.23 -0.20
C TYR A 346 2.56 -9.74 -1.07
N GLY A 347 3.68 -10.46 -1.04
CA GLY A 347 4.83 -10.20 -1.89
C GLY A 347 5.52 -11.50 -2.32
N SER A 348 6.54 -11.39 -3.13
CA SER A 348 7.28 -12.56 -3.63
C SER A 348 8.29 -13.08 -2.61
N ALA A 349 8.49 -14.39 -2.63
CA ALA A 349 9.58 -15.04 -1.92
C ALA A 349 10.85 -15.20 -2.79
N SER A 350 10.87 -14.64 -3.99
CA SER A 350 11.96 -14.75 -4.96
C SER A 350 12.18 -13.44 -5.69
N SER A 351 13.22 -13.38 -6.54
CA SER A 351 13.49 -12.23 -7.40
C SER A 351 12.41 -11.93 -8.45
N ASP A 352 11.45 -12.82 -8.66
CA ASP A 352 10.28 -12.57 -9.52
C ASP A 352 9.20 -11.84 -8.73
N ILE A 353 9.38 -10.53 -8.56
CA ILE A 353 8.58 -9.66 -7.71
C ILE A 353 7.08 -9.67 -8.06
N GLY A 354 6.22 -9.50 -7.04
CA GLY A 354 4.76 -9.52 -7.19
C GLY A 354 4.04 -8.61 -6.20
N CYS A 355 2.82 -8.23 -6.53
CA CYS A 355 1.90 -7.52 -5.62
C CYS A 355 2.54 -6.33 -4.89
N ALA A 356 2.81 -6.43 -3.58
CA ALA A 356 3.42 -5.36 -2.79
C ALA A 356 4.80 -4.96 -3.31
N ASP A 357 5.64 -5.93 -3.72
CA ASP A 357 6.96 -5.62 -4.28
C ASP A 357 6.87 -4.81 -5.58
N ILE A 358 5.86 -5.09 -6.44
CA ILE A 358 5.61 -4.29 -7.65
C ILE A 358 5.16 -2.88 -7.26
N LEU A 359 4.26 -2.77 -6.27
CA LEU A 359 3.79 -1.48 -5.79
C LEU A 359 4.95 -0.65 -5.25
N ALA A 360 5.79 -1.23 -4.38
CA ALA A 360 6.95 -0.56 -3.82
C ALA A 360 7.94 -0.14 -4.92
N THR A 361 8.25 -1.05 -5.86
CA THR A 361 9.15 -0.76 -6.99
C THR A 361 8.64 0.40 -7.83
N SER A 362 7.39 0.34 -8.28
CA SER A 362 6.79 1.34 -9.16
C SER A 362 6.65 2.70 -8.45
N PHE A 363 6.27 2.70 -7.17
CA PHE A 363 6.22 3.90 -6.36
C PHE A 363 7.61 4.56 -6.27
N LEU A 364 8.64 3.79 -5.90
CA LEU A 364 10.01 4.27 -5.77
C LEU A 364 10.54 4.82 -7.11
N GLN A 365 10.32 4.10 -8.21
CA GLN A 365 10.71 4.57 -9.55
C GLN A 365 10.01 5.88 -9.90
N SER A 366 8.70 5.97 -9.68
CA SER A 366 7.90 7.15 -9.97
C SER A 366 8.32 8.38 -9.18
N ILE A 367 8.64 8.26 -7.89
CA ILE A 367 9.17 9.38 -7.10
C ILE A 367 10.59 9.77 -7.57
N GLY A 368 11.41 8.78 -7.96
CA GLY A 368 12.73 9.01 -8.55
C GLY A 368 12.67 9.73 -9.89
N GLU A 369 11.58 9.60 -10.63
CA GLU A 369 11.28 10.32 -11.88
C GLU A 369 10.69 11.72 -11.65
N GLY A 370 10.48 12.11 -10.38
CA GLY A 370 9.99 13.44 -10.00
C GLY A 370 8.46 13.57 -10.01
N ARG A 371 7.71 12.47 -10.04
CA ARG A 371 6.26 12.50 -9.78
C ARG A 371 6.00 12.89 -8.34
N THR A 372 4.85 13.48 -8.09
CA THR A 372 4.40 13.70 -6.71
C THR A 372 4.11 12.37 -6.03
N LEU A 373 4.18 12.34 -4.70
CA LEU A 373 3.94 11.11 -3.91
C LEU A 373 2.60 10.47 -4.24
N GLY A 374 1.56 11.30 -4.35
CA GLY A 374 0.21 10.80 -4.64
C GLY A 374 0.07 10.27 -6.07
N GLU A 375 0.68 10.93 -7.06
CA GLU A 375 0.74 10.43 -8.45
C GLU A 375 1.52 9.12 -8.51
N ALA A 376 2.66 9.04 -7.82
CA ALA A 376 3.49 7.85 -7.77
C ALA A 376 2.73 6.64 -7.21
N LEU A 377 1.99 6.80 -6.10
CA LEU A 377 1.18 5.71 -5.57
C LEU A 377 0.04 5.31 -6.51
N THR A 378 -0.58 6.28 -7.20
CA THR A 378 -1.64 5.98 -8.19
C THR A 378 -1.10 5.17 -9.37
N VAL A 379 0.07 5.54 -9.90
CA VAL A 379 0.75 4.78 -10.97
C VAL A 379 1.10 3.38 -10.49
N ALA A 380 1.69 3.26 -9.29
CA ALA A 380 2.05 1.97 -8.70
C ALA A 380 0.84 1.02 -8.57
N LYS A 381 -0.29 1.53 -8.11
CA LYS A 381 -1.55 0.76 -8.06
C LYS A 381 -2.02 0.30 -9.45
N CYS A 382 -1.89 1.16 -10.47
CA CYS A 382 -2.20 0.78 -11.84
C CYS A 382 -1.31 -0.37 -12.33
N GLU A 383 -0.01 -0.33 -12.05
CA GLU A 383 0.93 -1.38 -12.46
C GLU A 383 0.64 -2.71 -11.78
N VAL A 384 0.32 -2.68 -10.47
CA VAL A 384 -0.09 -3.90 -9.75
C VAL A 384 -1.30 -4.55 -10.39
N LEU A 385 -2.34 -3.76 -10.73
CA LEU A 385 -3.58 -4.30 -11.34
C LEU A 385 -3.34 -5.10 -12.61
N ILE A 386 -2.36 -4.70 -13.40
CA ILE A 386 -2.11 -5.33 -14.71
C ILE A 386 -0.94 -6.33 -14.71
N SER A 387 -0.24 -6.48 -13.58
CA SER A 387 1.03 -7.21 -13.52
C SER A 387 0.90 -8.71 -13.76
N ASP A 388 -0.12 -9.34 -13.18
CA ASP A 388 -0.36 -10.78 -13.26
C ASP A 388 -1.86 -11.07 -13.17
N PRO A 389 -2.50 -11.42 -14.28
CA PRO A 389 -3.93 -11.65 -14.30
C PRO A 389 -4.38 -12.89 -13.53
N ILE A 390 -3.50 -13.87 -13.29
CA ILE A 390 -3.82 -15.06 -12.49
C ILE A 390 -3.89 -14.68 -11.00
N SER A 391 -3.01 -13.77 -10.55
CA SER A 391 -3.01 -13.24 -9.18
C SER A 391 -4.00 -12.10 -8.96
N GLN A 392 -5.00 -11.91 -9.82
CA GLN A 392 -5.86 -10.73 -9.82
C GLN A 392 -6.46 -10.41 -8.46
N LYS A 393 -6.95 -11.41 -7.72
CA LYS A 393 -7.52 -11.18 -6.37
C LYS A 393 -6.51 -10.59 -5.39
N ILE A 394 -5.24 -11.05 -5.46
CA ILE A 394 -4.17 -10.57 -4.60
C ILE A 394 -3.73 -9.17 -5.05
N ASN A 395 -3.67 -8.94 -6.35
CA ASN A 395 -3.41 -7.62 -6.91
C ASN A 395 -4.50 -6.62 -6.50
N ASP A 396 -5.77 -7.01 -6.60
CA ASP A 396 -6.91 -6.20 -6.18
C ASP A 396 -6.81 -5.84 -4.68
N LYS A 397 -6.49 -6.81 -3.81
CA LYS A 397 -6.24 -6.53 -2.39
C LYS A 397 -5.12 -5.52 -2.18
N THR A 398 -3.99 -5.70 -2.86
CA THR A 398 -2.85 -4.78 -2.78
C THR A 398 -3.26 -3.35 -3.14
N VAL A 399 -3.99 -3.18 -4.25
CA VAL A 399 -4.51 -1.87 -4.68
C VAL A 399 -5.43 -1.24 -3.64
N LEU A 400 -6.31 -2.05 -3.02
CA LEU A 400 -7.27 -1.56 -2.03
C LEU A 400 -6.62 -1.19 -0.70
N SER A 401 -5.57 -1.88 -0.27
CA SER A 401 -5.04 -1.80 1.09
C SER A 401 -3.90 -0.80 1.29
N PHE A 402 -3.13 -0.46 0.26
CA PHE A 402 -2.03 0.47 0.40
C PHE A 402 -2.51 1.93 0.39
N ASN A 403 -2.05 2.70 1.37
CA ASN A 403 -2.39 4.10 1.56
C ASN A 403 -1.13 4.97 1.59
N LEU A 404 -1.26 6.24 1.17
CA LEU A 404 -0.26 7.28 1.33
C LEU A 404 -0.56 8.11 2.57
N PHE A 405 0.38 8.16 3.47
CA PHE A 405 0.41 9.13 4.55
C PHE A 405 1.46 10.19 4.19
N GLY A 406 1.07 11.46 4.34
CA GLY A 406 1.85 12.62 3.91
C GLY A 406 1.09 13.50 2.91
N ALA A 407 1.67 14.65 2.58
CA ALA A 407 1.10 15.57 1.60
C ALA A 407 1.25 15.01 0.18
N PRO A 408 0.14 14.78 -0.56
CA PRO A 408 0.19 14.06 -1.84
C PRO A 408 0.91 14.84 -2.96
N TRP A 409 1.13 16.14 -2.80
CA TRP A 409 1.84 17.01 -3.78
C TRP A 409 3.35 17.08 -3.56
N HIS A 410 3.89 16.53 -2.48
CA HIS A 410 5.34 16.51 -2.30
C HIS A 410 6.01 15.65 -3.38
N CYS A 411 7.17 16.08 -3.84
CA CYS A 411 7.98 15.34 -4.81
C CYS A 411 9.46 15.42 -4.44
N LEU A 412 10.23 14.40 -4.84
CA LEU A 412 11.69 14.47 -4.84
C LEU A 412 12.12 15.45 -5.93
N LYS A 413 13.15 16.25 -5.67
CA LYS A 413 13.75 17.07 -6.74
C LYS A 413 14.38 16.13 -7.77
N GLN A 414 14.04 16.33 -9.04
CA GLN A 414 14.74 15.61 -10.11
C GLN A 414 16.23 15.96 -10.09
N ALA A 415 17.06 14.92 -10.16
CA ALA A 415 18.41 15.10 -10.67
C ALA A 415 18.35 15.74 -12.05
N ALA A 416 19.26 16.67 -12.33
CA ALA A 416 19.44 17.14 -13.70
C ALA A 416 19.55 15.91 -14.63
N PRO A 417 18.84 15.88 -15.78
CA PRO A 417 18.75 14.68 -16.59
C PRO A 417 20.17 14.22 -16.93
N ALA A 418 20.62 13.14 -16.29
CA ALA A 418 21.77 12.42 -16.80
C ALA A 418 21.35 11.97 -18.19
N SER A 419 22.14 12.38 -19.20
CA SER A 419 21.98 11.99 -20.60
C SER A 419 21.42 10.57 -20.66
N ALA A 420 20.35 10.37 -21.41
CA ALA A 420 19.54 9.14 -21.52
C ALA A 420 20.40 7.86 -21.55
N ALA A 421 20.94 7.48 -20.39
CA ALA A 421 21.69 6.26 -20.20
C ALA A 421 20.68 5.17 -19.87
N SER A 422 20.28 4.52 -20.95
CA SER A 422 19.76 3.15 -21.02
C SER A 422 18.91 2.72 -19.82
N ARG A 423 17.60 2.91 -19.94
CA ARG A 423 16.68 1.93 -19.37
C ARG A 423 17.14 0.57 -19.89
N LEU A 424 17.69 -0.26 -19.01
CA LEU A 424 18.01 -1.62 -19.39
C LEU A 424 16.67 -2.27 -19.75
N PRO A 425 16.46 -2.71 -20.99
CA PRO A 425 15.28 -3.47 -21.31
C PRO A 425 15.29 -4.69 -20.40
N VAL A 426 14.21 -4.91 -19.67
CA VAL A 426 14.00 -6.15 -18.92
C VAL A 426 14.17 -7.27 -19.93
N ARG A 427 15.33 -7.93 -19.92
CA ARG A 427 15.57 -9.11 -20.75
C ARG A 427 14.70 -10.22 -20.20
N THR A 428 13.47 -10.30 -20.68
CA THR A 428 12.60 -11.44 -20.48
C THR A 428 13.18 -12.60 -21.28
N SER A 429 13.50 -13.67 -20.58
CA SER A 429 13.81 -14.96 -21.22
C SER A 429 12.61 -15.37 -22.08
N SER A 430 12.89 -15.80 -23.27
CA SER A 430 12.01 -16.06 -24.40
C SER A 430 10.69 -16.78 -24.10
N GLY A 431 9.57 -16.19 -24.47
CA GLY A 431 8.59 -16.90 -25.29
C GLY A 431 7.31 -17.38 -24.64
N SER A 432 7.01 -17.14 -23.36
CA SER A 432 5.70 -17.52 -22.79
C SER A 432 4.59 -16.52 -23.19
N ALA A 433 3.33 -16.96 -23.16
CA ALA A 433 2.19 -16.05 -23.39
C ALA A 433 2.16 -14.91 -22.35
N LEU A 434 2.60 -15.18 -21.12
CA LEU A 434 2.77 -14.19 -20.07
C LEU A 434 3.90 -13.20 -20.39
N ASP A 435 5.00 -13.63 -20.99
CA ASP A 435 6.04 -12.72 -21.46
C ASP A 435 5.53 -11.81 -22.57
N ARG A 436 4.60 -12.29 -23.42
CA ARG A 436 3.95 -11.45 -24.44
C ARG A 436 3.03 -10.41 -23.81
N ILE A 437 2.29 -10.77 -22.77
CA ILE A 437 1.46 -9.82 -22.00
C ILE A 437 2.37 -8.82 -21.29
N ARG A 438 3.39 -9.30 -20.57
CA ARG A 438 4.40 -8.48 -19.89
C ARG A 438 5.12 -7.53 -20.87
N ASN A 439 5.47 -8.01 -22.07
CA ASN A 439 6.09 -7.20 -23.12
C ASN A 439 5.12 -6.18 -23.74
N ARG A 440 3.83 -6.51 -23.89
CA ARG A 440 2.80 -5.50 -24.26
C ARG A 440 2.66 -4.41 -23.20
N MET A 441 2.90 -4.75 -21.93
CA MET A 441 2.84 -3.82 -20.81
C MET A 441 4.10 -2.96 -20.71
N ASN A 442 5.29 -3.55 -20.93
CA ASN A 442 6.58 -2.86 -20.90
C ASN A 442 6.82 -1.94 -22.11
N ASN A 443 6.08 -2.12 -23.22
CA ASN A 443 6.14 -1.24 -24.40
C ASN A 443 5.30 0.04 -24.26
N LEU A 444 4.88 0.39 -23.04
CA LEU A 444 4.44 1.72 -22.72
C LEU A 444 5.68 2.61 -22.56
N GLU A 445 6.12 3.23 -23.63
CA GLU A 445 6.91 4.46 -23.50
C GLU A 445 6.04 5.44 -22.69
N GLU A 446 6.38 5.63 -21.44
CA GLU A 446 5.73 6.65 -20.61
C GLU A 446 6.07 8.00 -21.21
N ASP A 447 5.12 8.59 -21.86
CA ASP A 447 5.15 10.00 -22.15
C ASP A 447 4.99 10.73 -20.80
N HIS A 448 6.10 11.21 -20.25
CA HIS A 448 6.11 11.95 -18.97
C HIS A 448 5.24 13.22 -19.00
N SER A 449 4.77 13.63 -20.20
CA SER A 449 3.84 14.73 -20.38
C SER A 449 2.36 14.31 -20.19
N SER A 450 2.06 13.01 -20.11
CA SER A 450 0.69 12.51 -19.97
C SER A 450 0.10 12.83 -18.61
N SER A 451 -1.15 13.28 -18.59
CA SER A 451 -1.87 13.50 -17.35
C SER A 451 -2.11 12.17 -16.58
N LEU A 452 -2.26 12.25 -15.26
CA LEU A 452 -2.58 11.07 -14.44
C LEU A 452 -3.84 10.35 -14.93
N SER A 453 -4.86 11.11 -15.38
CA SER A 453 -6.08 10.56 -15.95
C SER A 453 -5.83 9.76 -17.24
N ASP A 454 -4.91 10.20 -18.09
CA ASP A 454 -4.56 9.48 -19.32
C ASP A 454 -3.77 8.20 -19.00
N ILE A 455 -2.87 8.28 -18.03
CA ILE A 455 -2.12 7.14 -17.53
C ILE A 455 -3.11 6.10 -16.99
N ARG A 456 -3.97 6.48 -16.04
CA ARG A 456 -5.01 5.62 -15.45
C ARG A 456 -5.88 4.95 -16.51
N LEU A 457 -6.41 5.73 -17.49
CA LEU A 457 -7.25 5.20 -18.56
C LEU A 457 -6.50 4.19 -19.44
N ARG A 458 -5.23 4.42 -19.73
CA ARG A 458 -4.40 3.46 -20.49
C ARG A 458 -4.25 2.13 -19.77
N TYR A 459 -3.99 2.16 -18.45
CA TYR A 459 -3.88 0.96 -17.64
C TYR A 459 -5.21 0.22 -17.53
N LEU A 460 -6.31 0.91 -17.22
CA LEU A 460 -7.63 0.28 -17.08
C LEU A 460 -8.14 -0.38 -18.37
N LYS A 461 -7.78 0.16 -19.54
CA LYS A 461 -8.11 -0.47 -20.85
C LYS A 461 -7.35 -1.77 -21.11
N LYS A 462 -6.30 -2.06 -20.37
CA LYS A 462 -5.44 -3.24 -20.56
C LYS A 462 -5.74 -4.36 -19.57
N LEU A 463 -6.64 -4.13 -18.61
CA LEU A 463 -7.01 -5.17 -17.65
C LEU A 463 -7.53 -6.40 -18.39
N PRO A 464 -6.84 -7.54 -18.29
CA PRO A 464 -7.32 -8.78 -18.84
C PRO A 464 -8.54 -9.26 -18.04
N THR A 465 -9.56 -9.73 -18.74
CA THR A 465 -10.72 -10.35 -18.12
C THR A 465 -10.71 -11.83 -18.44
N PRO A 466 -10.75 -12.73 -17.45
CA PRO A 466 -10.79 -14.17 -17.72
C PRO A 466 -12.08 -14.52 -18.44
N GLN A 467 -11.98 -15.34 -19.49
CA GLN A 467 -13.13 -15.91 -20.20
C GLN A 467 -13.80 -17.00 -19.36
N LYS A 468 -13.00 -17.73 -18.57
CA LYS A 468 -13.45 -18.73 -17.61
C LYS A 468 -12.64 -18.63 -16.32
N GLN A 469 -13.34 -18.73 -15.20
CA GLN A 469 -12.74 -18.74 -13.87
C GLN A 469 -13.61 -19.61 -12.96
N PHE A 470 -13.02 -20.62 -12.34
CA PHE A 470 -13.72 -21.46 -11.37
C PHE A 470 -12.76 -22.16 -10.41
N LEU A 471 -13.25 -22.37 -9.19
CA LEU A 471 -12.53 -23.14 -8.17
C LEU A 471 -12.70 -24.64 -8.44
N LEU A 472 -11.60 -25.37 -8.45
CA LEU A 472 -11.58 -26.82 -8.55
C LEU A 472 -11.93 -27.44 -7.18
N ASN A 473 -12.72 -28.50 -7.16
CA ASN A 473 -12.88 -29.27 -5.93
C ASN A 473 -11.57 -30.01 -5.59
N GLN A 474 -11.41 -30.48 -4.35
CA GLN A 474 -10.15 -31.08 -3.89
C GLN A 474 -9.72 -32.30 -4.72
N GLN A 475 -10.66 -33.11 -5.18
CA GLN A 475 -10.33 -34.28 -6.01
C GLN A 475 -9.83 -33.85 -7.39
N GLU A 476 -10.45 -32.85 -8.00
CA GLU A 476 -10.04 -32.27 -9.27
C GLU A 476 -8.66 -31.62 -9.15
N ALA A 477 -8.44 -30.82 -8.09
CA ALA A 477 -7.16 -30.16 -7.82
C ALA A 477 -6.03 -31.18 -7.67
N ARG A 478 -6.21 -32.25 -6.88
CA ARG A 478 -5.22 -33.34 -6.73
C ARG A 478 -4.96 -34.07 -8.06
N SER A 479 -6.01 -34.35 -8.82
CA SER A 479 -5.89 -34.97 -10.14
C SER A 479 -5.12 -34.06 -11.10
N GLN A 480 -5.36 -32.76 -11.07
CA GLN A 480 -4.65 -31.79 -11.89
C GLN A 480 -3.17 -31.68 -11.49
N LEU A 481 -2.86 -31.58 -10.19
CA LEU A 481 -1.49 -31.54 -9.67
C LEU A 481 -0.68 -32.76 -10.14
N SER A 482 -1.26 -33.97 -10.12
CA SER A 482 -0.57 -35.19 -10.56
C SER A 482 -0.31 -35.23 -12.05
N ARG A 483 -1.04 -34.46 -12.86
CA ARG A 483 -0.88 -34.36 -14.32
C ARG A 483 0.17 -33.35 -14.76
N PHE A 484 0.53 -32.41 -13.88
CA PHE A 484 1.50 -31.39 -14.25
C PHE A 484 2.89 -31.98 -14.48
N SER A 485 3.54 -31.56 -15.53
CA SER A 485 4.90 -32.00 -15.88
C SER A 485 5.95 -31.63 -14.83
N GLN A 486 5.67 -30.59 -14.02
CA GLN A 486 6.52 -30.11 -12.94
C GLN A 486 5.95 -30.38 -11.55
N SER A 487 5.11 -31.40 -11.41
CA SER A 487 4.50 -31.78 -10.13
C SER A 487 5.53 -31.92 -9.00
N ALA A 488 6.69 -32.51 -9.28
CA ALA A 488 7.77 -32.66 -8.29
C ALA A 488 8.31 -31.30 -7.79
N GLN A 489 8.42 -30.30 -8.65
CA GLN A 489 8.86 -28.95 -8.27
C GLN A 489 7.79 -28.24 -7.43
N ILE A 490 6.52 -28.38 -7.79
CA ILE A 490 5.41 -27.84 -6.99
C ILE A 490 5.44 -28.46 -5.59
N HIS A 491 5.55 -29.78 -5.49
CA HIS A 491 5.66 -30.47 -4.20
C HIS A 491 6.88 -30.03 -3.40
N ALA A 492 8.04 -29.86 -4.03
CA ALA A 492 9.24 -29.36 -3.37
C ALA A 492 9.03 -27.96 -2.79
N THR A 493 8.41 -27.07 -3.57
CA THR A 493 8.09 -25.70 -3.11
C THR A 493 7.10 -25.73 -1.94
N LEU A 494 6.03 -26.53 -2.03
CA LEU A 494 5.05 -26.68 -0.94
C LEU A 494 5.71 -27.23 0.33
N ASN A 495 6.58 -28.23 0.19
CA ASN A 495 7.32 -28.81 1.32
C ASN A 495 8.30 -27.80 1.95
N GLN A 496 8.98 -27.00 1.12
CA GLN A 496 9.87 -25.93 1.61
C GLN A 496 9.11 -24.95 2.53
N TRP A 497 7.86 -24.69 2.23
CA TRP A 497 7.00 -23.80 3.00
C TRP A 497 6.10 -24.52 4.00
N HIS A 498 6.27 -25.85 4.20
CA HIS A 498 5.45 -26.68 5.08
C HIS A 498 3.94 -26.53 4.83
N VAL A 499 3.54 -26.45 3.57
CA VAL A 499 2.13 -26.36 3.19
C VAL A 499 1.54 -27.76 3.11
N ASP A 500 0.41 -27.96 3.76
CA ASP A 500 -0.34 -29.20 3.69
C ASP A 500 -1.07 -29.31 2.35
N ILE A 501 -0.69 -30.32 1.57
CA ILE A 501 -1.27 -30.58 0.25
C ILE A 501 -2.77 -30.95 0.34
N GLU A 502 -3.21 -31.47 1.49
CA GLU A 502 -4.61 -31.86 1.67
C GLU A 502 -5.56 -30.65 1.75
N ASN A 503 -5.03 -29.48 2.11
CA ASN A 503 -5.77 -28.23 2.31
C ASN A 503 -5.53 -27.20 1.20
N LEU A 504 -4.99 -27.63 0.05
CA LEU A 504 -4.76 -26.73 -1.07
C LEU A 504 -6.06 -26.38 -1.80
N GLU A 505 -6.19 -25.11 -2.14
CA GLU A 505 -7.19 -24.60 -3.07
C GLU A 505 -6.55 -24.36 -4.43
N MET A 506 -7.24 -24.71 -5.50
CA MET A 506 -6.80 -24.48 -6.87
C MET A 506 -7.90 -23.83 -7.69
N GLU A 507 -7.61 -22.67 -8.25
CA GLU A 507 -8.52 -21.93 -9.11
C GLU A 507 -7.98 -21.93 -10.54
N PHE A 508 -8.82 -22.26 -11.51
CA PHE A 508 -8.50 -22.24 -12.92
C PHE A 508 -8.89 -20.91 -13.55
N PHE A 509 -8.05 -20.42 -14.45
CA PHE A 509 -8.28 -19.23 -15.26
C PHE A 509 -8.02 -19.54 -16.73
N SER A 510 -8.93 -19.09 -17.60
CA SER A 510 -8.74 -19.11 -19.05
C SER A 510 -8.92 -17.70 -19.59
N PHE A 511 -7.92 -17.23 -20.33
CA PHE A 511 -7.92 -15.94 -21.02
C PHE A 511 -7.87 -16.20 -22.53
N GLU A 512 -7.94 -15.15 -23.34
CA GLU A 512 -7.90 -15.28 -24.79
C GLU A 512 -6.63 -15.98 -25.29
N ASP A 513 -5.49 -15.64 -24.70
CA ASP A 513 -4.16 -16.06 -25.15
C ASP A 513 -3.49 -17.13 -24.27
N PHE A 514 -4.04 -17.43 -23.08
CA PHE A 514 -3.41 -18.40 -22.17
C PHE A 514 -4.39 -18.94 -21.12
N GLU A 515 -3.99 -20.05 -20.51
CA GLU A 515 -4.64 -20.67 -19.36
C GLU A 515 -3.64 -20.83 -18.22
N GLY A 516 -4.12 -20.84 -16.99
CA GLY A 516 -3.30 -21.02 -15.82
C GLY A 516 -4.09 -21.31 -14.55
N PHE A 517 -3.37 -21.50 -13.45
CA PHE A 517 -3.95 -21.86 -12.17
C PHE A 517 -3.37 -20.97 -11.07
N LEU A 518 -4.21 -20.60 -10.13
CA LEU A 518 -3.81 -20.08 -8.83
C LEU A 518 -3.94 -21.21 -7.82
N LEU A 519 -2.83 -21.66 -7.28
CA LEU A 519 -2.76 -22.62 -6.19
C LEU A 519 -2.51 -21.87 -4.89
N SER A 520 -3.38 -22.00 -3.92
CA SER A 520 -3.21 -21.37 -2.61
C SER A 520 -3.29 -22.39 -1.49
N GLY A 521 -2.53 -22.15 -0.44
CA GLY A 521 -2.45 -23.03 0.70
C GLY A 521 -1.86 -22.31 1.91
N HIS A 522 -1.74 -23.08 3.00
CA HIS A 522 -1.41 -22.57 4.31
C HIS A 522 -0.14 -23.22 4.79
N ALA A 523 0.84 -22.42 5.15
CA ALA A 523 2.07 -22.87 5.75
C ALA A 523 1.89 -23.06 7.27
N HIS A 524 2.12 -24.27 7.75
CA HIS A 524 2.22 -24.56 9.18
C HIS A 524 3.62 -24.18 9.65
N THR A 525 3.78 -22.98 10.16
CA THR A 525 5.02 -22.54 10.80
C THR A 525 4.77 -22.30 12.28
N ALA A 526 5.75 -22.59 13.13
CA ALA A 526 5.71 -22.17 14.51
C ALA A 526 5.75 -20.64 14.56
N GLY A 527 4.66 -19.99 14.96
CA GLY A 527 4.55 -18.54 15.03
C GLY A 527 3.36 -17.99 14.24
N ALA A 528 3.58 -17.35 13.14
CA ALA A 528 2.53 -16.74 12.34
C ALA A 528 2.09 -17.63 11.17
N PRO A 529 0.79 -17.74 10.91
CA PRO A 529 0.30 -18.45 9.75
C PRO A 529 0.60 -17.68 8.47
N ARG A 530 1.25 -18.34 7.50
CA ARG A 530 1.47 -17.77 6.18
C ARG A 530 0.53 -18.37 5.17
N VAL A 531 -0.03 -17.54 4.33
CA VAL A 531 -0.67 -17.95 3.10
C VAL A 531 0.39 -17.99 2.01
N ILE A 532 0.45 -19.09 1.28
CA ILE A 532 1.25 -19.26 0.08
C ILE A 532 0.30 -19.30 -1.11
N ALA A 533 0.60 -18.53 -2.14
CA ALA A 533 -0.10 -18.58 -3.41
C ALA A 533 0.90 -18.74 -4.55
N MET A 534 0.69 -19.75 -5.41
CA MET A 534 1.52 -20.00 -6.58
C MET A 534 0.69 -19.81 -7.84
N THR A 535 1.20 -19.03 -8.78
CA THR A 535 0.65 -18.97 -10.13
C THR A 535 1.36 -19.99 -11.01
N LEU A 536 0.57 -20.78 -11.72
CA LEU A 536 1.04 -21.86 -12.59
C LEU A 536 0.51 -21.61 -14.01
N ASP A 537 1.29 -21.95 -15.02
CA ASP A 537 0.77 -22.05 -16.39
C ASP A 537 -0.03 -23.36 -16.61
N ALA A 538 -0.61 -23.52 -17.79
CA ALA A 538 -1.42 -24.68 -18.15
C ALA A 538 -0.65 -26.02 -18.03
N THR A 539 0.68 -25.99 -18.06
CA THR A 539 1.53 -27.18 -17.93
C THR A 539 1.93 -27.49 -16.49
N GLY A 540 1.58 -26.60 -15.55
CA GLY A 540 1.96 -26.67 -14.14
C GLY A 540 3.35 -26.09 -13.84
N LYS A 541 3.93 -25.32 -14.76
CA LYS A 541 5.16 -24.59 -14.47
C LYS A 541 4.84 -23.46 -13.50
N ILE A 542 5.61 -23.39 -12.41
CA ILE A 542 5.52 -22.28 -11.47
C ILE A 542 5.98 -21.00 -12.17
N ILE A 543 5.09 -20.01 -12.21
CA ILE A 543 5.37 -18.69 -12.77
C ILE A 543 5.82 -17.77 -11.64
N LYS A 544 5.13 -17.84 -10.51
CA LYS A 544 5.38 -16.99 -9.37
C LYS A 544 4.94 -17.66 -8.07
N THR A 545 5.67 -17.39 -7.00
CA THR A 545 5.28 -17.75 -5.63
C THR A 545 5.13 -16.48 -4.80
N LEU A 546 3.95 -16.30 -4.24
CA LEU A 546 3.58 -15.18 -3.38
C LEU A 546 3.38 -15.67 -1.95
N THR A 547 3.79 -14.89 -0.97
CA THR A 547 3.58 -15.19 0.46
C THR A 547 2.94 -14.00 1.15
N SER A 548 2.10 -14.26 2.15
CA SER A 548 1.70 -13.20 3.09
C SER A 548 2.91 -12.76 3.91
N LYS A 549 2.99 -11.47 4.21
CA LYS A 549 4.08 -10.84 4.99
C LYS A 549 3.70 -10.63 6.47
N GLY A 550 2.90 -11.54 7.00
CA GLY A 550 2.45 -11.55 8.39
C GLY A 550 2.30 -12.94 8.95
#